data_fcbe483411549649c946a46516993a80
#
_entry.id   fcbe483411549649c946a46516993a80
#
_cell.length_a   1.000
_cell.length_b   1.000
_cell.length_c   1.000
_cell.angle_alpha   90.00
_cell.angle_beta   90.00
_cell.angle_gamma   90.00
#
_symmetry.space_group_name_H-M   'P 1'
#
loop_
_entity.id
_entity.type
_entity.pdbx_description
1 polymer ?
#
loop_
_entity_poly.entity_id
_entity_poly.type
_entity_poly.pdbx_seq_one_letter_code
_entity_poly.pdbx_strand_id
1 'polypeptide(L)'
;MFGLLSKEKESRSSLVTINSGNLTDGVVVAVENLNHYFGKGSLKKQVLFDINLEIGKGEIVIMTGPSGSGKTTLLTLAGGLRSPQEGSMQVLGVEMVGASKRQVIEVRRNVGYIFQAHNLLKSLTAQQNVQMAGQLHPQMSSQEIKERAAAMLDAVGLGERKSYYPDNLSGGQKQRVAIARALMSHPKLVLADEPTAALDSKSGREVVDIMQRLAKEQGTTILMVTHDNRILDVADRIVHLEDGCLAQNDVLTYQH
;
A
#
# COMPACT_ATOMS: atom_id res chain seq x y z
N MET A 1 -57.37 -29.07 9.81
CA MET A 1 -56.47 -30.10 9.27
C MET A 1 -55.33 -29.38 8.54
N PHE A 2 -54.16 -29.66 8.85
CA PHE A 2 -52.87 -29.00 8.63
C PHE A 2 -52.66 -28.35 7.25
N GLY A 3 -52.22 -27.09 7.26
CA GLY A 3 -51.60 -26.39 6.12
C GLY A 3 -50.36 -25.68 6.59
N LEU A 4 -49.18 -26.20 6.21
CA LEU A 4 -47.86 -25.74 6.55
C LEU A 4 -47.54 -24.42 5.82
N LEU A 5 -47.19 -23.40 6.57
CA LEU A 5 -46.59 -22.14 6.11
C LEU A 5 -45.09 -22.37 5.86
N SER A 6 -44.68 -22.39 4.61
CA SER A 6 -43.29 -22.25 4.22
C SER A 6 -42.92 -20.77 4.25
N LYS A 7 -42.06 -20.38 5.17
CA LYS A 7 -41.40 -19.07 5.19
C LYS A 7 -40.23 -19.10 4.19
N GLU A 8 -40.44 -18.47 3.06
CA GLU A 8 -39.32 -18.08 2.20
C GLU A 8 -38.52 -16.95 2.85
N LYS A 9 -37.26 -17.23 3.13
CA LYS A 9 -36.27 -16.25 3.50
C LYS A 9 -35.83 -15.54 2.21
N GLU A 10 -36.40 -14.38 1.93
CA GLU A 10 -35.79 -13.44 0.97
C GLU A 10 -34.52 -12.87 1.60
N SER A 11 -33.38 -13.39 1.19
CA SER A 11 -32.08 -12.77 1.35
C SER A 11 -31.99 -11.59 0.38
N ARG A 12 -32.24 -10.38 0.84
CA ARG A 12 -31.91 -9.17 0.09
C ARG A 12 -30.41 -8.97 0.13
N SER A 13 -29.72 -9.55 -0.83
CA SER A 13 -28.41 -9.13 -1.28
C SER A 13 -28.58 -7.77 -1.98
N SER A 14 -28.25 -6.68 -1.28
CA SER A 14 -28.06 -5.38 -1.93
C SER A 14 -26.75 -5.45 -2.71
N LEU A 15 -26.83 -5.98 -3.93
CA LEU A 15 -25.77 -5.85 -4.94
C LEU A 15 -25.64 -4.36 -5.26
N VAL A 16 -24.60 -3.73 -4.75
CA VAL A 16 -24.11 -2.47 -5.30
C VAL A 16 -23.55 -2.82 -6.68
N THR A 17 -24.34 -2.54 -7.71
CA THR A 17 -23.93 -2.71 -9.11
C THR A 17 -22.93 -1.60 -9.41
N ILE A 18 -21.63 -1.92 -9.33
CA ILE A 18 -20.58 -1.02 -9.81
C ILE A 18 -20.53 -1.18 -11.33
N ASN A 19 -20.88 -0.12 -12.05
CA ASN A 19 -20.80 -0.06 -13.50
C ASN A 19 -19.32 -0.19 -13.92
N SER A 20 -19.01 -1.18 -14.73
CA SER A 20 -17.72 -1.37 -15.39
C SER A 20 -17.53 -0.33 -16.50
N GLY A 21 -17.21 0.89 -16.11
CA GLY A 21 -16.94 1.98 -17.03
C GLY A 21 -16.55 3.25 -16.27
N ASN A 22 -15.26 3.59 -16.30
CA ASN A 22 -14.61 4.75 -15.71
C ASN A 22 -14.59 4.74 -14.17
N LEU A 23 -13.38 4.66 -13.60
CA LEU A 23 -13.14 5.04 -12.20
C LEU A 23 -13.86 6.38 -11.97
N THR A 24 -14.76 6.42 -10.99
CA THR A 24 -15.31 7.68 -10.48
C THR A 24 -14.12 8.58 -10.11
N ASP A 25 -14.19 9.83 -10.54
CA ASP A 25 -13.17 10.84 -10.25
C ASP A 25 -12.84 10.79 -8.74
N GLY A 26 -11.63 10.27 -8.38
CA GLY A 26 -11.22 10.17 -6.98
C GLY A 26 -10.82 8.78 -6.45
N VAL A 27 -11.00 7.67 -7.18
CA VAL A 27 -10.56 6.33 -6.73
C VAL A 27 -9.14 6.04 -7.21
N VAL A 28 -8.27 5.57 -6.31
CA VAL A 28 -6.86 5.24 -6.59
C VAL A 28 -6.65 3.73 -6.70
N VAL A 29 -7.35 2.95 -5.89
CA VAL A 29 -7.37 1.48 -5.98
C VAL A 29 -8.82 1.02 -5.94
N ALA A 30 -9.23 0.21 -6.92
CA ALA A 30 -10.52 -0.46 -6.95
C ALA A 30 -10.31 -1.96 -7.19
N VAL A 31 -10.89 -2.78 -6.33
CA VAL A 31 -10.78 -4.24 -6.35
C VAL A 31 -12.18 -4.83 -6.33
N GLU A 32 -12.49 -5.71 -7.29
CA GLU A 32 -13.79 -6.36 -7.43
C GLU A 32 -13.64 -7.86 -7.61
N ASN A 33 -14.26 -8.64 -6.72
CA ASN A 33 -14.30 -10.11 -6.75
C ASN A 33 -12.92 -10.73 -6.98
N LEU A 34 -11.88 -10.14 -6.37
CA LEU A 34 -10.50 -10.56 -6.59
C LEU A 34 -10.21 -11.88 -5.88
N ASN A 35 -9.78 -12.85 -6.65
CA ASN A 35 -9.29 -14.14 -6.17
C ASN A 35 -7.83 -14.33 -6.54
N HIS A 36 -7.01 -14.83 -5.63
CA HIS A 36 -5.59 -15.06 -5.88
C HIS A 36 -5.10 -16.38 -5.31
N TYR A 37 -4.19 -17.04 -6.05
CA TYR A 37 -3.69 -18.36 -5.74
C TYR A 37 -2.17 -18.39 -5.79
N PHE A 38 -1.56 -19.18 -4.90
CA PHE A 38 -0.15 -19.59 -5.01
C PHE A 38 -0.03 -21.04 -5.46
N GLY A 39 1.14 -21.38 -6.00
CA GLY A 39 1.43 -22.73 -6.50
C GLY A 39 0.82 -23.02 -7.86
N LYS A 40 1.02 -24.25 -8.35
CA LYS A 40 0.50 -24.74 -9.63
C LYS A 40 0.01 -26.19 -9.48
N GLY A 41 -0.93 -26.61 -10.33
CA GLY A 41 -1.45 -27.97 -10.35
C GLY A 41 -2.04 -28.36 -8.99
N SER A 42 -1.66 -29.51 -8.46
CA SER A 42 -2.11 -30.03 -7.15
C SER A 42 -1.65 -29.22 -5.94
N LEU A 43 -0.68 -28.33 -6.10
CA LEU A 43 -0.18 -27.43 -5.07
C LEU A 43 -0.83 -26.03 -5.13
N LYS A 44 -1.81 -25.83 -6.02
CA LYS A 44 -2.55 -24.54 -6.10
C LYS A 44 -3.36 -24.35 -4.83
N LYS A 45 -3.05 -23.25 -4.08
CA LYS A 45 -3.74 -22.86 -2.84
C LYS A 45 -4.27 -21.44 -2.99
N GLN A 46 -5.56 -21.26 -2.79
CA GLN A 46 -6.17 -19.95 -2.74
C GLN A 46 -5.76 -19.22 -1.46
N VAL A 47 -5.51 -17.93 -1.56
CA VAL A 47 -5.04 -17.07 -0.46
C VAL A 47 -5.82 -15.77 -0.35
N LEU A 48 -6.54 -15.36 -1.40
CA LEU A 48 -7.51 -14.27 -1.34
C LEU A 48 -8.81 -14.77 -1.95
N PHE A 49 -9.92 -14.42 -1.29
CA PHE A 49 -11.25 -14.90 -1.62
C PHE A 49 -12.19 -13.71 -1.76
N ASP A 50 -12.66 -13.47 -2.98
CA ASP A 50 -13.71 -12.50 -3.31
C ASP A 50 -13.50 -11.11 -2.67
N ILE A 51 -12.27 -10.58 -2.79
CA ILE A 51 -11.90 -9.28 -2.23
C ILE A 51 -12.59 -8.17 -3.01
N ASN A 52 -13.31 -7.29 -2.27
CA ASN A 52 -13.95 -6.09 -2.77
C ASN A 52 -13.50 -4.90 -1.92
N LEU A 53 -12.74 -3.95 -2.51
CA LEU A 53 -12.13 -2.84 -1.80
C LEU A 53 -11.97 -1.64 -2.73
N GLU A 54 -12.40 -0.47 -2.27
CA GLU A 54 -12.09 0.81 -2.92
C GLU A 54 -11.24 1.68 -1.98
N ILE A 55 -10.27 2.41 -2.53
CA ILE A 55 -9.45 3.38 -1.80
C ILE A 55 -9.47 4.70 -2.57
N GLY A 56 -9.90 5.76 -1.90
CA GLY A 56 -10.00 7.10 -2.44
C GLY A 56 -8.65 7.84 -2.50
N LYS A 57 -8.62 8.90 -3.30
CA LYS A 57 -7.45 9.79 -3.41
C LYS A 57 -7.19 10.52 -2.09
N GLY A 58 -5.94 10.49 -1.64
CA GLY A 58 -5.49 11.13 -0.40
C GLY A 58 -5.92 10.39 0.86
N GLU A 59 -6.64 9.26 0.74
CA GLU A 59 -7.08 8.44 1.86
C GLU A 59 -5.90 7.65 2.45
N ILE A 60 -5.86 7.54 3.77
CA ILE A 60 -4.95 6.67 4.52
C ILE A 60 -5.74 5.46 5.00
N VAL A 61 -5.54 4.31 4.36
CA VAL A 61 -6.19 3.05 4.73
C VAL A 61 -5.19 2.15 5.44
N ILE A 62 -5.53 1.67 6.62
CA ILE A 62 -4.77 0.64 7.33
C ILE A 62 -5.47 -0.70 7.21
N MET A 63 -4.72 -1.72 6.77
CA MET A 63 -5.17 -3.10 6.72
C MET A 63 -4.61 -3.86 7.91
N THR A 64 -5.50 -4.40 8.74
CA THR A 64 -5.17 -5.22 9.92
C THR A 64 -5.57 -6.68 9.71
N GLY A 65 -5.21 -7.55 10.65
CA GLY A 65 -5.59 -8.97 10.63
C GLY A 65 -4.43 -9.90 11.00
N PRO A 66 -4.69 -11.18 11.25
CA PRO A 66 -3.68 -12.14 11.70
C PRO A 66 -2.58 -12.38 10.65
N SER A 67 -1.44 -12.92 11.10
CA SER A 67 -0.37 -13.32 10.18
C SER A 67 -0.87 -14.41 9.23
N GLY A 68 -0.51 -14.30 7.95
CA GLY A 68 -0.94 -15.25 6.92
C GLY A 68 -2.33 -14.97 6.33
N SER A 69 -3.07 -13.95 6.78
CA SER A 69 -4.42 -13.63 6.26
C SER A 69 -4.45 -13.09 4.81
N GLY A 70 -3.30 -12.81 4.18
CA GLY A 70 -3.25 -12.35 2.79
C GLY A 70 -2.92 -10.87 2.60
N LYS A 71 -2.72 -10.07 3.65
CA LYS A 71 -2.46 -8.61 3.61
C LYS A 71 -1.29 -8.24 2.69
N THR A 72 -0.11 -8.80 2.92
CA THR A 72 1.07 -8.58 2.07
C THR A 72 0.82 -9.05 0.64
N THR A 73 0.00 -10.10 0.44
CA THR A 73 -0.38 -10.54 -0.90
C THR A 73 -1.18 -9.45 -1.62
N LEU A 74 -2.24 -8.93 -1.00
CA LEU A 74 -3.06 -7.86 -1.58
C LEU A 74 -2.21 -6.61 -1.84
N LEU A 75 -1.35 -6.22 -0.89
CA LEU A 75 -0.42 -5.09 -1.04
C LEU A 75 0.53 -5.27 -2.25
N THR A 76 1.10 -6.48 -2.42
CA THR A 76 2.03 -6.76 -3.54
C THR A 76 1.32 -6.83 -4.90
N LEU A 77 0.05 -7.22 -4.93
CA LEU A 77 -0.78 -7.15 -6.13
C LEU A 77 -1.05 -5.70 -6.51
N ALA A 78 -1.49 -4.86 -5.57
CA ALA A 78 -1.71 -3.43 -5.79
C ALA A 78 -0.44 -2.69 -6.24
N GLY A 79 0.74 -3.08 -5.72
CA GLY A 79 2.04 -2.55 -6.15
C GLY A 79 2.56 -3.10 -7.49
N GLY A 80 1.82 -4.01 -8.14
CA GLY A 80 2.26 -4.66 -9.36
C GLY A 80 3.52 -5.53 -9.19
N LEU A 81 3.88 -5.91 -7.95
CA LEU A 81 5.01 -6.83 -7.69
C LEU A 81 4.60 -8.27 -7.98
N ARG A 82 3.30 -8.56 -7.98
CA ARG A 82 2.66 -9.79 -8.42
C ARG A 82 1.53 -9.46 -9.39
N SER A 83 1.16 -10.41 -10.23
CA SER A 83 0.02 -10.24 -11.14
C SER A 83 -1.23 -10.84 -10.50
N PRO A 84 -2.33 -10.09 -10.39
CA PRO A 84 -3.62 -10.63 -10.00
C PRO A 84 -4.12 -11.62 -11.06
N GLN A 85 -4.96 -12.60 -10.66
CA GLN A 85 -5.31 -13.73 -11.52
C GLN A 85 -6.78 -13.74 -11.93
N GLU A 86 -7.70 -13.49 -11.01
CA GLU A 86 -9.15 -13.59 -11.22
C GLU A 86 -9.83 -12.37 -10.56
N GLY A 87 -10.93 -11.90 -11.14
CA GLY A 87 -11.62 -10.69 -10.72
C GLY A 87 -11.10 -9.45 -11.44
N SER A 88 -11.22 -8.27 -10.84
CA SER A 88 -10.67 -7.00 -11.32
C SER A 88 -9.85 -6.34 -10.23
N MET A 89 -8.74 -5.71 -10.60
CA MET A 89 -7.96 -4.84 -9.74
C MET A 89 -7.45 -3.66 -10.56
N GLN A 90 -8.04 -2.51 -10.35
CA GLN A 90 -7.59 -1.27 -10.97
C GLN A 90 -6.71 -0.50 -9.98
N VAL A 91 -5.53 -0.07 -10.44
CA VAL A 91 -4.60 0.77 -9.67
C VAL A 91 -4.22 1.97 -10.52
N LEU A 92 -4.48 3.17 -10.01
CA LEU A 92 -4.25 4.43 -10.72
C LEU A 92 -4.90 4.46 -12.13
N GLY A 93 -6.08 3.84 -12.27
CA GLY A 93 -6.82 3.75 -13.52
C GLY A 93 -6.36 2.65 -14.48
N VAL A 94 -5.40 1.81 -14.08
CA VAL A 94 -4.89 0.70 -14.90
C VAL A 94 -5.41 -0.62 -14.37
N GLU A 95 -6.11 -1.41 -15.22
CA GLU A 95 -6.47 -2.79 -14.88
C GLU A 95 -5.23 -3.67 -14.80
N MET A 96 -5.02 -4.29 -13.63
CA MET A 96 -3.83 -5.09 -13.33
C MET A 96 -3.99 -6.56 -13.72
N VAL A 97 -5.24 -7.07 -13.83
CA VAL A 97 -5.50 -8.42 -14.33
C VAL A 97 -5.20 -8.45 -15.83
N GLY A 98 -4.26 -9.28 -16.23
CA GLY A 98 -3.82 -9.35 -17.63
C GLY A 98 -3.00 -8.15 -18.13
N ALA A 99 -2.59 -7.23 -17.25
CA ALA A 99 -1.81 -6.06 -17.63
C ALA A 99 -0.49 -6.43 -18.35
N SER A 100 -0.18 -5.68 -19.39
CA SER A 100 1.10 -5.78 -20.08
C SER A 100 2.25 -5.29 -19.19
N LYS A 101 3.49 -5.73 -19.46
CA LYS A 101 4.68 -5.27 -18.74
C LYS A 101 4.83 -3.74 -18.76
N ARG A 102 4.44 -3.07 -19.86
CA ARG A 102 4.51 -1.62 -19.98
C ARG A 102 3.54 -0.92 -19.03
N GLN A 103 2.30 -1.40 -18.92
CA GLN A 103 1.29 -0.87 -18.00
C GLN A 103 1.72 -1.06 -16.54
N VAL A 104 2.22 -2.26 -16.17
CA VAL A 104 2.73 -2.52 -14.82
C VAL A 104 3.91 -1.60 -14.46
N ILE A 105 4.84 -1.33 -15.39
CA ILE A 105 5.95 -0.39 -15.17
C ILE A 105 5.41 1.03 -14.93
N GLU A 106 4.40 1.46 -15.70
CA GLU A 106 3.79 2.78 -15.53
C GLU A 106 3.14 2.93 -14.15
N VAL A 107 2.40 1.91 -13.70
CA VAL A 107 1.84 1.89 -12.33
C VAL A 107 2.98 1.99 -11.30
N ARG A 108 4.01 1.16 -11.40
CA ARG A 108 5.14 1.13 -10.44
C ARG A 108 5.88 2.45 -10.33
N ARG A 109 5.96 3.25 -11.40
CA ARG A 109 6.56 4.60 -11.37
C ARG A 109 5.81 5.56 -10.46
N ASN A 110 4.49 5.36 -10.34
CA ASN A 110 3.61 6.21 -9.55
C ASN A 110 3.28 5.62 -8.17
N VAL A 111 3.92 4.51 -7.79
CA VAL A 111 3.77 3.83 -6.50
C VAL A 111 5.07 3.90 -5.72
N GLY A 112 5.02 4.47 -4.52
CA GLY A 112 6.08 4.36 -3.52
C GLY A 112 5.91 3.10 -2.68
N TYR A 113 6.98 2.33 -2.47
CA TYR A 113 6.89 1.12 -1.66
C TYR A 113 7.81 1.19 -0.44
N ILE A 114 7.25 0.98 0.75
CA ILE A 114 7.95 0.88 2.03
C ILE A 114 7.87 -0.57 2.50
N PHE A 115 9.00 -1.25 2.51
CA PHE A 115 9.10 -2.67 2.90
C PHE A 115 9.44 -2.81 4.39
N GLN A 116 8.99 -3.87 5.00
CA GLN A 116 9.30 -4.23 6.38
C GLN A 116 10.82 -4.28 6.65
N ALA A 117 11.60 -4.81 5.73
CA ALA A 117 13.06 -4.94 5.83
C ALA A 117 13.84 -3.72 5.30
N HIS A 118 13.19 -2.55 5.09
CA HIS A 118 13.72 -1.31 4.51
C HIS A 118 14.23 -1.44 3.06
N ASN A 119 14.83 -2.56 2.67
CA ASN A 119 15.40 -2.88 1.35
C ASN A 119 16.32 -1.76 0.83
N LEU A 120 17.21 -1.25 1.69
CA LEU A 120 18.25 -0.31 1.29
C LEU A 120 19.44 -1.06 0.72
N LEU A 121 20.01 -0.53 -0.36
CA LEU A 121 21.25 -1.05 -0.93
C LEU A 121 22.43 -0.63 -0.06
N LYS A 122 23.12 -1.59 0.53
CA LYS A 122 24.24 -1.36 1.46
C LYS A 122 25.43 -0.66 0.82
N SER A 123 25.61 -0.83 -0.49
CA SER A 123 26.66 -0.19 -1.29
C SER A 123 26.38 1.26 -1.66
N LEU A 124 25.21 1.76 -1.34
CA LEU A 124 24.78 3.13 -1.63
C LEU A 124 24.59 3.93 -0.35
N THR A 125 24.92 5.21 -0.37
CA THR A 125 24.62 6.15 0.71
C THR A 125 23.12 6.35 0.90
N ALA A 126 22.70 6.99 1.99
CA ALA A 126 21.30 7.35 2.22
C ALA A 126 20.73 8.16 1.06
N GLN A 127 21.46 9.18 0.61
CA GLN A 127 21.04 10.01 -0.52
C GLN A 127 20.94 9.21 -1.82
N GLN A 128 21.91 8.36 -2.13
CA GLN A 128 21.88 7.52 -3.32
C GLN A 128 20.73 6.51 -3.30
N ASN A 129 20.40 5.93 -2.13
CA ASN A 129 19.22 5.07 -1.97
C ASN A 129 17.92 5.83 -2.30
N VAL A 130 17.79 7.10 -1.90
CA VAL A 130 16.64 7.93 -2.22
C VAL A 130 16.62 8.31 -3.71
N GLN A 131 17.77 8.65 -4.30
CA GLN A 131 17.88 9.00 -5.72
C GLN A 131 17.40 7.89 -6.67
N MET A 132 17.50 6.62 -6.27
CA MET A 132 17.04 5.49 -7.10
C MET A 132 15.58 5.64 -7.54
N ALA A 133 14.71 6.20 -6.71
CA ALA A 133 13.30 6.40 -7.06
C ALA A 133 13.15 7.42 -8.19
N GLY A 134 13.94 8.49 -8.19
CA GLY A 134 13.93 9.49 -9.24
C GLY A 134 14.44 8.97 -10.59
N GLN A 135 15.38 8.02 -10.59
CA GLN A 135 15.90 7.41 -11.82
C GLN A 135 14.84 6.65 -12.62
N LEU A 136 13.71 6.29 -12.01
CA LEU A 136 12.57 5.67 -12.71
C LEU A 136 11.78 6.69 -13.57
N HIS A 137 12.06 7.98 -13.44
CA HIS A 137 11.37 9.08 -14.10
C HIS A 137 12.28 9.76 -15.14
N PRO A 138 12.21 9.39 -16.43
CA PRO A 138 13.12 9.88 -17.48
C PRO A 138 13.08 11.39 -17.68
N GLN A 139 11.99 12.05 -17.26
CA GLN A 139 11.82 13.50 -17.35
C GLN A 139 12.61 14.29 -16.29
N MET A 140 13.10 13.62 -15.24
CA MET A 140 13.87 14.26 -14.17
C MET A 140 15.35 14.30 -14.52
N SER A 141 15.97 15.46 -14.44
CA SER A 141 17.41 15.60 -14.60
C SER A 141 18.17 15.02 -13.39
N SER A 142 19.42 14.60 -13.60
CA SER A 142 20.28 14.11 -12.51
C SER A 142 20.45 15.13 -11.37
N GLN A 143 20.49 16.42 -11.71
CA GLN A 143 20.59 17.50 -10.72
C GLN A 143 19.30 17.61 -9.90
N GLU A 144 18.15 17.58 -10.54
CA GLU A 144 16.84 17.62 -9.88
C GLU A 144 16.65 16.40 -8.95
N ILE A 145 17.02 15.20 -9.40
CA ILE A 145 17.00 13.98 -8.59
C ILE A 145 17.85 14.16 -7.32
N LYS A 146 19.06 14.71 -7.47
CA LYS A 146 19.99 14.93 -6.35
C LYS A 146 19.43 15.92 -5.33
N GLU A 147 18.88 17.04 -5.80
CA GLU A 147 18.30 18.10 -4.97
C GLU A 147 17.05 17.61 -4.23
N ARG A 148 16.12 16.95 -4.93
CA ARG A 148 14.92 16.38 -4.32
C ARG A 148 15.26 15.30 -3.28
N ALA A 149 16.22 14.42 -3.57
CA ALA A 149 16.65 13.40 -2.62
C ALA A 149 17.27 14.04 -1.35
N ALA A 150 18.03 15.12 -1.48
CA ALA A 150 18.56 15.86 -0.36
C ALA A 150 17.44 16.50 0.46
N ALA A 151 16.48 17.19 -0.19
CA ALA A 151 15.33 17.80 0.47
C ALA A 151 14.46 16.78 1.20
N MET A 152 14.24 15.59 0.62
CA MET A 152 13.49 14.53 1.29
C MET A 152 14.21 13.99 2.52
N LEU A 153 15.54 13.87 2.49
CA LEU A 153 16.32 13.49 3.67
C LEU A 153 16.27 14.56 4.76
N ASP A 154 16.28 15.85 4.39
CA ASP A 154 16.08 16.95 5.33
C ASP A 154 14.67 16.87 5.97
N ALA A 155 13.63 16.61 5.17
CA ALA A 155 12.23 16.49 5.63
C ALA A 155 12.01 15.35 6.61
N VAL A 156 12.78 14.25 6.50
CA VAL A 156 12.72 13.12 7.45
C VAL A 156 13.75 13.24 8.60
N GLY A 157 14.43 14.39 8.73
CA GLY A 157 15.39 14.67 9.79
C GLY A 157 16.75 13.94 9.64
N LEU A 158 17.17 13.68 8.40
CA LEU A 158 18.43 13.00 8.08
C LEU A 158 19.37 13.86 7.22
N GLY A 159 19.22 15.18 7.26
CA GLY A 159 20.03 16.13 6.48
C GLY A 159 21.54 15.94 6.66
N GLU A 160 21.99 15.79 7.89
CA GLU A 160 23.40 15.58 8.24
C GLU A 160 23.92 14.15 7.96
N ARG A 161 23.02 13.24 7.50
CA ARG A 161 23.35 11.82 7.29
C ARG A 161 23.22 11.39 5.81
N LYS A 162 23.17 12.34 4.89
CA LYS A 162 23.03 12.10 3.44
C LYS A 162 24.10 11.17 2.88
N SER A 163 25.34 11.30 3.37
CA SER A 163 26.50 10.50 2.96
C SER A 163 26.70 9.19 3.73
N TYR A 164 25.85 8.90 4.72
CA TYR A 164 25.97 7.68 5.54
C TYR A 164 25.49 6.47 4.75
N TYR A 165 26.20 5.36 4.90
CA TYR A 165 25.78 4.04 4.41
C TYR A 165 24.78 3.40 5.37
N PRO A 166 23.90 2.49 4.88
CA PRO A 166 22.90 1.84 5.72
C PRO A 166 23.45 1.17 6.98
N ASP A 167 24.65 0.58 6.93
CA ASP A 167 25.26 -0.09 8.07
C ASP A 167 25.63 0.90 9.20
N ASN A 168 25.75 2.19 8.91
CA ASN A 168 26.02 3.26 9.88
C ASN A 168 24.75 3.98 10.37
N LEU A 169 23.56 3.48 10.01
CA LEU A 169 22.27 4.03 10.40
C LEU A 169 21.55 3.10 11.38
N SER A 170 20.85 3.69 12.37
CA SER A 170 19.94 2.94 13.24
C SER A 170 18.72 2.39 12.45
N GLY A 171 17.96 1.46 13.05
CA GLY A 171 16.74 0.91 12.43
C GLY A 171 15.74 2.01 12.03
N GLY A 172 15.45 2.95 12.95
CA GLY A 172 14.56 4.08 12.67
C GLY A 172 15.11 5.02 11.59
N GLN A 173 16.42 5.25 11.54
CA GLN A 173 17.05 6.04 10.49
C GLN A 173 16.96 5.35 9.12
N LYS A 174 17.18 4.04 9.05
CA LYS A 174 16.98 3.24 7.84
C LYS A 174 15.54 3.35 7.34
N GLN A 175 14.56 3.29 8.25
CA GLN A 175 13.16 3.42 7.91
C GLN A 175 12.84 4.82 7.37
N ARG A 176 13.38 5.89 7.97
CA ARG A 176 13.24 7.25 7.46
C ARG A 176 13.84 7.41 6.05
N VAL A 177 14.97 6.74 5.75
CA VAL A 177 15.54 6.70 4.38
C VAL A 177 14.58 5.98 3.41
N ALA A 178 13.97 4.85 3.84
CA ALA A 178 13.00 4.12 3.03
C ALA A 178 11.74 4.96 2.73
N ILE A 179 11.24 5.73 3.71
CA ILE A 179 10.14 6.68 3.51
C ILE A 179 10.54 7.79 2.54
N ALA A 180 11.71 8.42 2.75
CA ALA A 180 12.23 9.44 1.85
C ALA A 180 12.32 8.92 0.40
N ARG A 181 12.79 7.68 0.22
CA ARG A 181 12.85 7.02 -1.09
C ARG A 181 11.45 6.81 -1.68
N ALA A 182 10.50 6.34 -0.89
CA ALA A 182 9.14 6.07 -1.36
C ALA A 182 8.40 7.33 -1.80
N LEU A 183 8.61 8.46 -1.11
CA LEU A 183 7.90 9.73 -1.35
C LEU A 183 8.67 10.69 -2.28
N MET A 184 9.93 10.40 -2.63
CA MET A 184 10.81 11.29 -3.39
C MET A 184 10.24 11.72 -4.75
N SER A 185 9.55 10.83 -5.43
CA SER A 185 8.98 11.07 -6.77
C SER A 185 7.56 11.62 -6.74
N HIS A 186 7.03 12.02 -5.59
CA HIS A 186 5.62 12.41 -5.39
C HIS A 186 4.65 11.35 -5.94
N PRO A 187 4.70 10.12 -5.41
CA PRO A 187 3.85 9.04 -5.89
C PRO A 187 2.38 9.34 -5.59
N LYS A 188 1.47 8.83 -6.43
CA LYS A 188 0.02 8.92 -6.20
C LYS A 188 -0.45 7.93 -5.13
N LEU A 189 0.28 6.84 -4.95
CA LEU A 189 -0.01 5.77 -3.98
C LEU A 189 1.26 5.36 -3.26
N VAL A 190 1.21 5.24 -1.93
CA VAL A 190 2.24 4.60 -1.11
C VAL A 190 1.68 3.32 -0.53
N LEU A 191 2.45 2.24 -0.69
CA LEU A 191 2.19 0.93 -0.11
C LEU A 191 3.22 0.67 0.99
N ALA A 192 2.76 0.47 2.22
CA ALA A 192 3.62 0.25 3.37
C ALA A 192 3.33 -1.11 4.01
N ASP A 193 4.33 -2.00 4.01
CA ASP A 193 4.25 -3.34 4.61
C ASP A 193 4.98 -3.33 5.94
N GLU A 194 4.23 -3.33 7.06
CA GLU A 194 4.73 -3.34 8.43
C GLU A 194 5.83 -2.28 8.70
N PRO A 195 5.59 -0.99 8.46
CA PRO A 195 6.62 0.04 8.49
C PRO A 195 7.26 0.27 9.87
N THR A 196 6.66 -0.24 10.94
CA THR A 196 7.13 -0.07 12.33
C THR A 196 7.66 -1.36 12.97
N ALA A 197 7.59 -2.51 12.30
CA ALA A 197 7.86 -3.84 12.89
C ALA A 197 9.26 -4.00 13.52
N ALA A 198 10.27 -3.27 13.02
CA ALA A 198 11.65 -3.33 13.51
C ALA A 198 12.01 -2.16 14.44
N LEU A 199 11.02 -1.39 14.92
CA LEU A 199 11.24 -0.16 15.69
C LEU A 199 10.65 -0.26 17.09
N ASP A 200 11.28 0.44 18.03
CA ASP A 200 10.67 0.72 19.33
C ASP A 200 9.45 1.65 19.18
N SER A 201 8.60 1.71 20.21
CA SER A 201 7.34 2.44 20.17
C SER A 201 7.48 3.91 19.78
N LYS A 202 8.50 4.60 20.31
CA LYS A 202 8.73 6.03 20.04
C LYS A 202 9.18 6.25 18.60
N SER A 203 10.20 5.50 18.17
CA SER A 203 10.73 5.57 16.80
C SER A 203 9.66 5.17 15.76
N GLY A 204 8.83 4.17 16.07
CA GLY A 204 7.72 3.74 15.21
C GLY A 204 6.70 4.85 15.01
N ARG A 205 6.27 5.51 16.10
CA ARG A 205 5.32 6.63 16.03
C ARG A 205 5.90 7.81 15.22
N GLU A 206 7.12 8.24 15.52
CA GLU A 206 7.79 9.34 14.80
C GLU A 206 7.88 9.06 13.29
N VAL A 207 8.16 7.82 12.89
CA VAL A 207 8.24 7.40 11.50
C VAL A 207 6.89 7.50 10.80
N VAL A 208 5.81 7.07 11.46
CA VAL A 208 4.46 7.11 10.89
C VAL A 208 3.94 8.55 10.80
N ASP A 209 4.18 9.38 11.82
CA ASP A 209 3.81 10.80 11.81
C ASP A 209 4.49 11.55 10.64
N ILE A 210 5.78 11.28 10.40
CA ILE A 210 6.53 11.83 9.26
C ILE A 210 5.89 11.37 7.94
N MET A 211 5.59 10.08 7.81
CA MET A 211 4.99 9.51 6.60
C MET A 211 3.61 10.12 6.33
N GLN A 212 2.74 10.20 7.34
CA GLN A 212 1.41 10.79 7.25
C GLN A 212 1.50 12.27 6.83
N ARG A 213 2.34 13.06 7.50
CA ARG A 213 2.53 14.47 7.19
C ARG A 213 2.96 14.68 5.75
N LEU A 214 4.03 14.00 5.31
CA LEU A 214 4.56 14.14 3.95
C LEU A 214 3.57 13.66 2.89
N ALA A 215 2.81 12.60 3.16
CA ALA A 215 1.78 12.11 2.26
C ALA A 215 0.62 13.10 2.13
N LYS A 216 0.14 13.68 3.24
CA LYS A 216 -0.91 14.71 3.22
C LYS A 216 -0.45 15.97 2.48
N GLU A 217 0.78 16.44 2.70
CA GLU A 217 1.37 17.58 1.99
C GLU A 217 1.44 17.35 0.47
N GLN A 218 1.64 16.12 0.03
CA GLN A 218 1.73 15.75 -1.38
C GLN A 218 0.39 15.30 -2.00
N GLY A 219 -0.67 15.14 -1.21
CA GLY A 219 -1.94 14.56 -1.64
C GLY A 219 -1.82 13.08 -2.04
N THR A 220 -0.90 12.35 -1.42
CA THR A 220 -0.61 10.94 -1.69
C THR A 220 -1.58 10.04 -0.92
N THR A 221 -2.12 9.03 -1.57
CA THR A 221 -2.91 7.95 -0.95
C THR A 221 -1.99 6.93 -0.28
N ILE A 222 -2.36 6.40 0.88
CA ILE A 222 -1.59 5.37 1.59
C ILE A 222 -2.45 4.13 1.80
N LEU A 223 -1.90 2.96 1.44
CA LEU A 223 -2.37 1.66 1.92
C LEU A 223 -1.26 1.04 2.78
N MET A 224 -1.53 0.90 4.06
CA MET A 224 -0.58 0.36 5.04
C MET A 224 -1.07 -0.95 5.62
N VAL A 225 -0.18 -1.93 5.73
CA VAL A 225 -0.39 -3.16 6.49
C VAL A 225 0.32 -3.05 7.81
N THR A 226 -0.37 -3.29 8.92
CA THR A 226 0.26 -3.34 10.24
C THR A 226 -0.56 -4.18 11.23
N HIS A 227 0.12 -4.71 12.23
CA HIS A 227 -0.47 -5.29 13.44
C HIS A 227 -0.23 -4.41 14.68
N ASP A 228 0.35 -3.23 14.49
CA ASP A 228 0.66 -2.28 15.56
C ASP A 228 -0.54 -1.36 15.85
N ASN A 229 -1.26 -1.67 16.92
CA ASN A 229 -2.45 -0.89 17.31
C ASN A 229 -2.13 0.56 17.74
N ARG A 230 -0.85 0.88 18.01
CA ARG A 230 -0.41 2.22 18.47
C ARG A 230 -0.42 3.28 17.39
N ILE A 231 -0.58 2.87 16.13
CA ILE A 231 -0.56 3.77 14.97
C ILE A 231 -1.87 3.78 14.17
N LEU A 232 -2.92 3.11 14.67
CA LEU A 232 -4.20 3.02 13.95
C LEU A 232 -4.92 4.37 13.84
N ASP A 233 -4.65 5.29 14.75
CA ASP A 233 -5.22 6.64 14.79
C ASP A 233 -4.82 7.55 13.62
N VAL A 234 -3.79 7.17 12.84
CA VAL A 234 -3.42 7.92 11.62
C VAL A 234 -4.29 7.59 10.42
N ALA A 235 -5.10 6.52 10.49
CA ALA A 235 -5.93 6.07 9.40
C ALA A 235 -7.22 6.88 9.28
N ASP A 236 -7.61 7.20 8.06
CA ASP A 236 -8.96 7.67 7.76
C ASP A 236 -9.94 6.48 7.82
N ARG A 237 -9.45 5.27 7.47
CA ARG A 237 -10.23 4.04 7.48
C ARG A 237 -9.36 2.82 7.79
N ILE A 238 -9.93 1.88 8.58
CA ILE A 238 -9.32 0.58 8.86
C ILE A 238 -10.14 -0.52 8.21
N VAL A 239 -9.46 -1.47 7.56
CA VAL A 239 -10.05 -2.68 6.98
C VAL A 239 -9.42 -3.90 7.63
N HIS A 240 -10.20 -4.92 7.92
CA HIS A 240 -9.71 -6.15 8.53
C HIS A 240 -9.72 -7.30 7.51
N LEU A 241 -8.58 -7.98 7.37
CA LEU A 241 -8.44 -9.16 6.51
C LEU A 241 -8.16 -10.38 7.37
N GLU A 242 -9.03 -11.38 7.28
CA GLU A 242 -8.92 -12.65 7.99
C GLU A 242 -9.19 -13.82 7.03
N ASP A 243 -8.37 -14.85 7.08
CA ASP A 243 -8.46 -16.05 6.23
C ASP A 243 -8.65 -15.76 4.73
N GLY A 244 -8.04 -14.68 4.25
CA GLY A 244 -8.11 -14.27 2.85
C GLY A 244 -9.38 -13.54 2.45
N CYS A 245 -10.27 -13.20 3.40
CA CYS A 245 -11.50 -12.44 3.19
C CYS A 245 -11.47 -11.10 3.91
N LEU A 246 -12.11 -10.06 3.35
CA LEU A 246 -12.38 -8.83 4.09
C LEU A 246 -13.57 -9.04 5.03
N ALA A 247 -13.43 -8.64 6.29
CA ALA A 247 -14.52 -8.68 7.25
C ALA A 247 -15.63 -7.68 6.85
N GLN A 248 -16.88 -8.14 6.86
CA GLN A 248 -18.03 -7.37 6.35
C GLN A 248 -18.44 -6.16 7.23
N ASN A 249 -17.94 -6.03 8.45
CA ASN A 249 -18.45 -5.08 9.45
C ASN A 249 -17.40 -4.15 10.08
N ASP A 250 -16.13 -4.18 9.67
CA ASP A 250 -15.06 -3.45 10.36
C ASP A 250 -14.47 -2.29 9.53
N VAL A 251 -15.36 -1.49 8.91
CA VAL A 251 -14.94 -0.18 8.39
C VAL A 251 -15.09 0.82 9.52
N LEU A 252 -14.06 0.93 10.37
CA LEU A 252 -13.97 2.03 11.34
C LEU A 252 -13.53 3.27 10.58
N THR A 253 -14.43 4.22 10.41
CA THR A 253 -14.13 5.54 9.84
C THR A 253 -13.80 6.48 10.99
N TYR A 254 -12.59 6.97 11.06
CA TYR A 254 -12.23 8.06 12.00
C TYR A 254 -12.52 9.40 11.30
N GLN A 255 -13.50 10.16 11.83
CA GLN A 255 -13.71 11.55 11.42
C GLN A 255 -12.69 12.42 12.18
N HIS A 256 -11.81 13.06 11.46
CA HIS A 256 -10.86 14.05 11.95
C HIS A 256 -11.41 15.47 11.80
#